data_aacd5f579c158e9c90bc8aae50c4bee6
#
_entry.id   aacd5f579c158e9c90bc8aae50c4bee6
#
_cell.length_a   1.000
_cell.length_b   1.000
_cell.length_c   1.000
_cell.angle_alpha   90.00
_cell.angle_beta   90.00
_cell.angle_gamma   90.00
#
_symmetry.space_group_name_H-M   'P 1'
#
loop_
_entity.id
_entity.type
_entity.pdbx_description
1 polymer ?
#
loop_
_entity_poly.entity_id
_entity_poly.type
_entity_poly.pdbx_seq_one_letter_code
_entity_poly.pdbx_strand_id
1 'polypeptide(L)'
;MKTAAMLSLAMGLTLGAGTAFAQEITLRSADIHPDGYPTVDAVKFMGELVKERTNGRIAIQVMNNAALGSEKDTIEQTRFGVIDMNRVNSAPFNNLVPETVVFGLPFLFRDTEHMHKVVDGEIGDEVLAAFEPHGLIGLAFYDSGARSFYSTNKPINSLADLKGMKVRVQQSDLWIAMMEAFGANPTPMPFGEVYSSLETGVVDAAENNWPSYESSRHFEVAKNYTLTDHSLTPEILAISKITWDKLTPEDQTILREAAKESVGKMRELWQAREKASEEKIRASGVNVITPNKEEFAAAMQPVYDKFVTDPKMKELVERVRAVQ
;
A
#
# COMPACT_ATOMS: atom_id res chain seq x y z
N MET A 1 6.94 -79.03 -45.17
CA MET A 1 7.78 -77.89 -45.02
C MET A 1 6.96 -76.66 -45.31
N LYS A 2 6.46 -75.95 -44.31
CA LYS A 2 5.71 -74.69 -44.47
C LYS A 2 6.33 -73.63 -43.52
N THR A 3 6.98 -72.68 -44.08
CA THR A 3 7.61 -71.55 -43.43
C THR A 3 6.51 -70.48 -43.12
N ALA A 4 6.32 -70.17 -41.85
CA ALA A 4 5.44 -69.05 -41.40
C ALA A 4 6.28 -67.78 -41.25
N ALA A 5 5.92 -66.73 -41.95
CA ALA A 5 6.48 -65.39 -41.80
C ALA A 5 5.73 -64.66 -40.70
N MET A 6 6.43 -64.24 -39.65
CA MET A 6 5.88 -63.31 -38.64
C MET A 6 6.13 -61.86 -39.10
N LEU A 7 5.03 -61.12 -39.27
CA LEU A 7 5.04 -59.68 -39.52
C LEU A 7 5.00 -58.99 -38.16
N SER A 8 6.10 -58.31 -37.76
CA SER A 8 6.14 -57.48 -36.55
C SER A 8 5.64 -56.08 -36.87
N LEU A 9 4.50 -55.72 -36.33
CA LEU A 9 3.91 -54.37 -36.39
C LEU A 9 4.55 -53.50 -35.28
N ALA A 10 5.50 -52.65 -35.61
CA ALA A 10 6.06 -51.66 -34.68
C ALA A 10 5.12 -50.44 -34.58
N MET A 11 4.41 -50.37 -33.45
CA MET A 11 3.55 -49.24 -33.11
C MET A 11 4.41 -48.14 -32.48
N GLY A 12 4.75 -47.10 -33.24
CA GLY A 12 5.48 -45.95 -32.77
C GLY A 12 4.60 -45.08 -31.87
N LEU A 13 4.84 -45.13 -30.55
CA LEU A 13 4.35 -44.10 -29.61
C LEU A 13 5.18 -42.83 -29.78
N THR A 14 4.66 -41.82 -30.47
CA THR A 14 5.17 -40.44 -30.38
C THR A 14 4.71 -39.87 -29.04
N LEU A 15 5.54 -39.93 -28.01
CA LEU A 15 5.39 -39.11 -26.82
C LEU A 15 5.64 -37.65 -27.24
N GLY A 16 4.56 -36.89 -27.33
CA GLY A 16 4.62 -35.43 -27.39
C GLY A 16 5.23 -34.91 -26.07
N ALA A 17 6.54 -34.62 -26.10
CA ALA A 17 7.18 -33.90 -25.01
C ALA A 17 6.60 -32.48 -24.99
N GLY A 18 5.54 -32.29 -24.20
CA GLY A 18 5.15 -30.96 -23.77
C GLY A 18 6.34 -30.40 -22.98
N THR A 19 7.00 -29.38 -23.52
CA THR A 19 8.00 -28.61 -22.79
C THR A 19 7.27 -27.92 -21.65
N ALA A 20 7.26 -28.55 -20.47
CA ALA A 20 6.95 -27.85 -19.23
C ALA A 20 8.09 -26.83 -19.05
N PHE A 21 7.83 -25.56 -19.33
CA PHE A 21 8.74 -24.49 -18.94
C PHE A 21 8.80 -24.52 -17.43
N ALA A 22 9.97 -24.91 -16.88
CA ALA A 22 10.20 -24.80 -15.47
C ALA A 22 10.19 -23.33 -15.09
N GLN A 23 9.56 -22.99 -13.97
CA GLN A 23 9.62 -21.65 -13.38
C GLN A 23 11.09 -21.31 -13.12
N GLU A 24 11.62 -20.27 -13.76
CA GLU A 24 13.01 -19.87 -13.66
C GLU A 24 13.24 -18.80 -12.58
N ILE A 25 12.23 -17.93 -12.38
CA ILE A 25 12.31 -16.77 -11.49
C ILE A 25 11.09 -16.77 -10.58
N THR A 26 11.34 -16.67 -9.26
CA THR A 26 10.30 -16.40 -8.25
C THR A 26 10.59 -15.05 -7.62
N LEU A 27 9.70 -14.09 -7.83
CA LEU A 27 9.75 -12.77 -7.18
C LEU A 27 8.94 -12.82 -5.88
N ARG A 28 9.59 -12.57 -4.75
CA ARG A 28 8.91 -12.49 -3.44
C ARG A 28 8.45 -11.06 -3.20
N SER A 29 7.15 -10.89 -2.98
CA SER A 29 6.52 -9.59 -2.70
C SER A 29 6.00 -9.55 -1.26
N ALA A 30 6.51 -8.62 -0.45
CA ALA A 30 6.06 -8.42 0.93
C ALA A 30 4.79 -7.57 1.01
N ASP A 31 3.90 -7.91 1.94
CA ASP A 31 2.75 -7.12 2.35
C ASP A 31 2.46 -7.33 3.85
N ILE A 32 2.08 -6.26 4.57
CA ILE A 32 1.74 -6.38 6.00
C ILE A 32 0.32 -6.85 6.25
N HIS A 33 -0.58 -6.73 5.26
CA HIS A 33 -1.99 -7.07 5.39
C HIS A 33 -2.24 -8.57 5.22
N PRO A 34 -3.35 -9.09 5.77
CA PRO A 34 -3.73 -10.49 5.64
C PRO A 34 -4.23 -10.83 4.25
N ASP A 35 -4.40 -12.12 4.01
CA ASP A 35 -5.05 -12.67 2.82
C ASP A 35 -6.47 -12.10 2.65
N GLY A 36 -6.88 -11.84 1.41
CA GLY A 36 -8.18 -11.21 1.10
C GLY A 36 -8.20 -9.69 1.35
N TYR A 37 -7.08 -9.07 1.69
CA TYR A 37 -6.98 -7.62 1.68
C TYR A 37 -6.74 -7.12 0.24
N PRO A 38 -7.38 -6.03 -0.21
CA PRO A 38 -7.37 -5.63 -1.61
C PRO A 38 -5.99 -5.48 -2.24
N THR A 39 -5.01 -4.92 -1.52
CA THR A 39 -3.64 -4.76 -2.03
C THR A 39 -2.94 -6.10 -2.21
N VAL A 40 -3.13 -7.03 -1.28
CA VAL A 40 -2.60 -8.40 -1.36
C VAL A 40 -3.15 -9.13 -2.57
N ASP A 41 -4.48 -9.07 -2.75
CA ASP A 41 -5.14 -9.77 -3.85
C ASP A 41 -4.84 -9.13 -5.21
N ALA A 42 -4.61 -7.81 -5.26
CA ALA A 42 -4.17 -7.12 -6.47
C ALA A 42 -2.75 -7.55 -6.91
N VAL A 43 -1.81 -7.72 -5.96
CA VAL A 43 -0.46 -8.23 -6.29
C VAL A 43 -0.51 -9.70 -6.72
N LYS A 44 -1.40 -10.52 -6.14
CA LYS A 44 -1.65 -11.88 -6.63
C LYS A 44 -2.19 -11.87 -8.06
N PHE A 45 -3.17 -11.02 -8.36
CA PHE A 45 -3.70 -10.85 -9.71
C PHE A 45 -2.59 -10.41 -10.69
N MET A 46 -1.73 -9.44 -10.32
CA MET A 46 -0.54 -9.11 -11.09
C MET A 46 0.33 -10.35 -11.34
N GLY A 47 0.52 -11.19 -10.33
CA GLY A 47 1.29 -12.43 -10.43
C GLY A 47 0.73 -13.41 -11.45
N GLU A 48 -0.60 -13.55 -11.52
CA GLU A 48 -1.25 -14.39 -12.56
C GLU A 48 -1.02 -13.82 -13.97
N LEU A 49 -1.12 -12.51 -14.17
CA LEU A 49 -0.83 -11.87 -15.46
C LEU A 49 0.64 -12.09 -15.88
N VAL A 50 1.58 -11.89 -14.96
CA VAL A 50 3.01 -12.09 -15.22
C VAL A 50 3.29 -13.55 -15.57
N LYS A 51 2.75 -14.49 -14.83
CA LYS A 51 2.89 -15.93 -15.08
C LYS A 51 2.34 -16.32 -16.45
N GLU A 52 1.16 -15.83 -16.81
CA GLU A 52 0.55 -16.08 -18.13
C GLU A 52 1.42 -15.52 -19.26
N ARG A 53 1.83 -14.24 -19.17
CA ARG A 53 2.58 -13.54 -20.22
C ARG A 53 4.02 -14.04 -20.38
N THR A 54 4.57 -14.67 -19.35
CA THR A 54 5.92 -15.29 -19.40
C THR A 54 5.86 -16.82 -19.61
N ASN A 55 4.69 -17.38 -19.95
CA ASN A 55 4.48 -18.83 -20.09
C ASN A 55 4.95 -19.62 -18.85
N GLY A 56 4.72 -19.07 -17.66
CA GLY A 56 5.07 -19.70 -16.38
C GLY A 56 6.53 -19.52 -15.94
N ARG A 57 7.37 -18.80 -16.69
CA ARG A 57 8.77 -18.61 -16.39
C ARG A 57 9.00 -17.70 -15.17
N ILE A 58 8.17 -16.68 -14.98
CA ILE A 58 8.23 -15.78 -13.83
C ILE A 58 6.96 -15.98 -12.98
N ALA A 59 7.12 -16.14 -11.67
CA ALA A 59 6.05 -16.16 -10.70
C ALA A 59 6.25 -15.10 -9.62
N ILE A 60 5.16 -14.50 -9.13
CA ILE A 60 5.19 -13.60 -7.96
C ILE A 60 4.60 -14.37 -6.78
N GLN A 61 5.39 -14.50 -5.72
CA GLN A 61 4.97 -15.09 -4.44
C GLN A 61 4.71 -13.97 -3.43
N VAL A 62 3.43 -13.77 -3.07
CA VAL A 62 3.06 -12.78 -2.07
C VAL A 62 3.26 -13.33 -0.67
N MET A 63 4.15 -12.68 0.09
CA MET A 63 4.46 -12.94 1.49
C MET A 63 3.69 -11.95 2.36
N ASN A 64 2.43 -12.26 2.59
CA ASN A 64 1.47 -11.40 3.28
C ASN A 64 1.56 -11.50 4.82
N ASN A 65 0.69 -10.79 5.54
CA ASN A 65 0.55 -10.82 6.99
C ASN A 65 1.86 -10.52 7.74
N ALA A 66 2.64 -9.55 7.23
CA ALA A 66 3.94 -9.15 7.76
C ALA A 66 4.96 -10.29 7.93
N ALA A 67 4.84 -11.37 7.14
CA ALA A 67 5.70 -12.54 7.24
C ALA A 67 7.20 -12.23 7.03
N LEU A 68 7.53 -11.13 6.35
CA LEU A 68 8.89 -10.67 6.08
C LEU A 68 9.31 -9.44 6.91
N GLY A 69 8.50 -9.02 7.87
CA GLY A 69 8.77 -7.88 8.74
C GLY A 69 7.83 -6.69 8.55
N SER A 70 8.15 -5.60 9.23
CA SER A 70 7.41 -4.33 9.12
C SER A 70 7.61 -3.66 7.76
N GLU A 71 6.84 -2.60 7.49
CA GLU A 71 6.98 -1.82 6.25
C GLU A 71 8.39 -1.25 6.08
N LYS A 72 8.99 -0.69 7.12
CA LYS A 72 10.38 -0.18 7.06
C LYS A 72 11.40 -1.31 6.82
N ASP A 73 11.22 -2.44 7.48
CA ASP A 73 12.13 -3.58 7.28
C ASP A 73 12.06 -4.07 5.82
N THR A 74 10.86 -4.19 5.27
CA THR A 74 10.66 -4.67 3.89
C THR A 74 11.10 -3.66 2.84
N ILE A 75 11.01 -2.34 3.10
CA ILE A 75 11.62 -1.32 2.27
C ILE A 75 13.14 -1.55 2.16
N GLU A 76 13.84 -1.67 3.30
CA GLU A 76 15.29 -1.89 3.29
C GLU A 76 15.67 -3.23 2.66
N GLN A 77 14.94 -4.31 2.95
CA GLN A 77 15.16 -5.61 2.33
C GLN A 77 15.01 -5.54 0.80
N THR A 78 14.00 -4.81 0.30
CA THR A 78 13.79 -4.63 -1.15
C THR A 78 14.89 -3.79 -1.77
N ARG A 79 15.32 -2.71 -1.13
CA ARG A 79 16.43 -1.88 -1.60
C ARG A 79 17.73 -2.66 -1.80
N PHE A 80 18.01 -3.58 -0.88
CA PHE A 80 19.22 -4.41 -0.93
C PHE A 80 19.05 -5.75 -1.66
N GLY A 81 17.90 -5.99 -2.29
CA GLY A 81 17.64 -7.20 -3.07
C GLY A 81 17.53 -8.49 -2.22
N VAL A 82 17.28 -8.36 -0.92
CA VAL A 82 16.99 -9.52 -0.03
C VAL A 82 15.61 -10.08 -0.33
N ILE A 83 14.64 -9.22 -0.64
CA ILE A 83 13.35 -9.55 -1.25
C ILE A 83 13.18 -8.76 -2.54
N ASP A 84 12.31 -9.23 -3.42
CA ASP A 84 12.23 -8.68 -4.78
C ASP A 84 11.27 -7.49 -4.87
N MET A 85 10.14 -7.58 -4.21
CA MET A 85 9.06 -6.59 -4.28
C MET A 85 8.48 -6.30 -2.90
N ASN A 86 7.87 -5.14 -2.75
CA ASN A 86 7.02 -4.82 -1.62
C ASN A 86 5.84 -3.94 -2.04
N ARG A 87 4.75 -4.04 -1.29
CA ARG A 87 3.66 -3.07 -1.30
C ARG A 87 3.64 -2.41 0.09
N VAL A 88 3.81 -1.10 0.12
CA VAL A 88 3.92 -0.29 1.34
C VAL A 88 3.16 1.02 1.15
N ASN A 89 2.54 1.54 2.22
CA ASN A 89 1.97 2.90 2.20
C ASN A 89 3.05 3.94 1.86
N SER A 90 2.70 5.06 1.24
CA SER A 90 3.68 6.08 0.86
C SER A 90 4.37 6.74 2.06
N ALA A 91 3.74 6.77 3.24
CA ALA A 91 4.28 7.42 4.43
C ALA A 91 5.64 6.86 4.93
N PRO A 92 5.86 5.53 5.05
CA PRO A 92 7.17 4.97 5.40
C PRO A 92 8.29 5.30 4.41
N PHE A 93 7.96 5.67 3.16
CA PHE A 93 8.94 6.11 2.17
C PHE A 93 9.35 7.57 2.30
N ASN A 94 8.60 8.44 3.01
CA ASN A 94 8.80 9.90 3.01
C ASN A 94 10.24 10.32 3.36
N ASN A 95 10.89 9.63 4.28
CA ASN A 95 12.25 9.94 4.70
C ASN A 95 13.30 9.39 3.72
N LEU A 96 12.93 8.52 2.80
CA LEU A 96 13.81 7.92 1.81
C LEU A 96 13.64 8.56 0.43
N VAL A 97 12.40 8.75 0.01
CA VAL A 97 11.99 9.34 -1.28
C VAL A 97 11.16 10.58 -0.98
N PRO A 98 11.80 11.77 -0.87
CA PRO A 98 11.13 12.99 -0.41
C PRO A 98 9.91 13.39 -1.26
N GLU A 99 9.89 13.05 -2.53
CA GLU A 99 8.77 13.31 -3.44
C GLU A 99 7.45 12.68 -2.95
N THR A 100 7.52 11.56 -2.23
CA THR A 100 6.33 10.90 -1.68
C THR A 100 5.63 11.71 -0.58
N VAL A 101 6.30 12.70 0.00
CA VAL A 101 5.74 13.62 1.00
C VAL A 101 4.50 14.30 0.47
N VAL A 102 4.46 14.67 -0.83
CA VAL A 102 3.31 15.34 -1.42
C VAL A 102 2.01 14.58 -1.23
N PHE A 103 2.05 13.25 -1.34
CA PHE A 103 0.85 12.42 -1.19
C PHE A 103 0.39 12.24 0.26
N GLY A 104 1.28 12.49 1.22
CA GLY A 104 0.97 12.45 2.65
C GLY A 104 0.49 13.79 3.23
N LEU A 105 0.58 14.90 2.48
CA LEU A 105 0.14 16.19 2.97
C LEU A 105 -1.34 16.19 3.34
N PRO A 106 -1.69 16.64 4.56
CA PRO A 106 -3.06 16.55 5.04
C PRO A 106 -4.00 17.44 4.22
N PHE A 107 -5.20 16.91 3.92
CA PHE A 107 -6.26 17.62 3.18
C PHE A 107 -5.83 18.17 1.80
N LEU A 108 -4.78 17.60 1.18
CA LEU A 108 -4.32 18.04 -0.14
C LEU A 108 -5.27 17.55 -1.25
N PHE A 109 -5.68 16.29 -1.18
CA PHE A 109 -6.63 15.73 -2.13
C PHE A 109 -8.06 16.11 -1.75
N ARG A 110 -8.84 16.53 -2.75
CA ARG A 110 -10.26 16.87 -2.57
C ARG A 110 -11.13 15.63 -2.30
N ASP A 111 -10.84 14.57 -3.02
CA ASP A 111 -11.54 13.28 -2.98
C ASP A 111 -10.68 12.19 -3.64
N THR A 112 -11.19 10.96 -3.67
CA THR A 112 -10.53 9.80 -4.27
C THR A 112 -10.35 9.96 -5.79
N GLU A 113 -11.31 10.57 -6.50
CA GLU A 113 -11.20 10.81 -7.95
C GLU A 113 -10.04 11.76 -8.28
N HIS A 114 -9.93 12.84 -7.51
CA HIS A 114 -8.79 13.76 -7.62
C HIS A 114 -7.47 13.05 -7.36
N MET A 115 -7.39 12.24 -6.31
CA MET A 115 -6.18 11.46 -6.01
C MET A 115 -5.84 10.52 -7.17
N HIS A 116 -6.82 9.80 -7.74
CA HIS A 116 -6.61 8.93 -8.90
C HIS A 116 -6.05 9.70 -10.11
N LYS A 117 -6.62 10.86 -10.45
CA LYS A 117 -6.12 11.68 -11.56
C LYS A 117 -4.67 12.13 -11.36
N VAL A 118 -4.28 12.41 -10.12
CA VAL A 118 -2.91 12.81 -9.78
C VAL A 118 -1.95 11.64 -9.90
N VAL A 119 -2.27 10.50 -9.29
CA VAL A 119 -1.33 9.34 -9.24
C VAL A 119 -1.27 8.56 -10.55
N ASP A 120 -2.31 8.63 -11.40
CA ASP A 120 -2.34 8.00 -12.73
C ASP A 120 -1.76 8.89 -13.83
N GLY A 121 -1.45 10.15 -13.52
CA GLY A 121 -0.90 11.15 -14.44
C GLY A 121 0.59 11.37 -14.29
N GLU A 122 1.08 12.43 -14.95
CA GLU A 122 2.50 12.80 -14.97
C GLU A 122 3.12 12.99 -13.57
N ILE A 123 2.32 13.46 -12.59
CA ILE A 123 2.78 13.64 -11.21
C ILE A 123 3.09 12.28 -10.57
N GLY A 124 2.22 11.30 -10.78
CA GLY A 124 2.45 9.94 -10.30
C GLY A 124 3.68 9.32 -10.94
N ASP A 125 3.82 9.45 -12.26
CA ASP A 125 4.99 8.95 -13.00
C ASP A 125 6.29 9.59 -12.48
N GLU A 126 6.30 10.89 -12.23
CA GLU A 126 7.44 11.62 -11.65
C GLU A 126 7.82 11.07 -10.27
N VAL A 127 6.84 10.86 -9.40
CA VAL A 127 7.11 10.32 -8.06
C VAL A 127 7.57 8.86 -8.13
N LEU A 128 6.99 8.00 -8.99
CA LEU A 128 7.49 6.63 -9.16
C LEU A 128 8.92 6.60 -9.70
N ALA A 129 9.29 7.52 -10.60
CA ALA A 129 10.66 7.63 -11.11
C ALA A 129 11.67 8.06 -10.03
N ALA A 130 11.23 8.81 -9.01
CA ALA A 130 12.08 9.25 -7.90
C ALA A 130 12.57 8.09 -7.01
N PHE A 131 12.03 6.89 -7.16
CA PHE A 131 12.47 5.70 -6.41
C PHE A 131 13.81 5.13 -6.89
N GLU A 132 14.13 5.29 -8.16
CA GLU A 132 15.30 4.65 -8.80
C GLU A 132 16.63 5.01 -8.14
N PRO A 133 16.96 6.28 -7.83
CA PRO A 133 18.19 6.63 -7.13
C PRO A 133 18.33 6.01 -5.74
N HIS A 134 17.21 5.55 -5.16
CA HIS A 134 17.16 4.94 -3.84
C HIS A 134 17.18 3.40 -3.86
N GLY A 135 17.48 2.80 -5.02
CA GLY A 135 17.62 1.34 -5.17
C GLY A 135 16.29 0.59 -5.37
N LEU A 136 15.24 1.30 -5.72
CA LEU A 136 13.89 0.79 -5.96
C LEU A 136 13.38 1.25 -7.33
N ILE A 137 12.49 0.48 -7.92
CA ILE A 137 11.70 0.89 -9.08
C ILE A 137 10.23 0.94 -8.67
N GLY A 138 9.64 2.13 -8.69
CA GLY A 138 8.20 2.29 -8.49
C GLY A 138 7.42 1.70 -9.67
N LEU A 139 6.40 0.89 -9.40
CA LEU A 139 5.61 0.20 -10.43
C LEU A 139 4.19 0.74 -10.55
N ALA A 140 3.51 0.97 -9.43
CA ALA A 140 2.12 1.43 -9.41
C ALA A 140 1.72 2.05 -8.07
N PHE A 141 0.65 2.84 -8.10
CA PHE A 141 -0.08 3.27 -6.91
C PHE A 141 -1.36 2.46 -6.73
N TYR A 142 -1.65 2.11 -5.49
CA TYR A 142 -2.91 1.48 -5.06
C TYR A 142 -3.65 2.39 -4.09
N ASP A 143 -4.95 2.16 -3.93
CA ASP A 143 -5.75 2.92 -2.98
C ASP A 143 -5.48 2.49 -1.54
N SER A 144 -5.65 3.43 -0.62
CA SER A 144 -5.66 3.21 0.83
C SER A 144 -6.86 3.89 1.51
N GLY A 145 -7.76 4.47 0.72
CA GLY A 145 -8.93 5.20 1.20
C GLY A 145 -8.61 6.37 2.13
N ALA A 146 -9.65 6.99 2.64
CA ALA A 146 -9.52 8.08 3.60
C ALA A 146 -9.12 7.57 4.98
N ARG A 147 -8.17 8.28 5.61
CA ARG A 147 -7.69 7.94 6.95
C ARG A 147 -8.34 8.82 7.99
N SER A 148 -8.83 8.20 9.05
CA SER A 148 -9.58 8.82 10.13
C SER A 148 -9.08 8.32 11.49
N PHE A 149 -9.31 9.10 12.55
CA PHE A 149 -8.90 8.71 13.90
C PHE A 149 -9.79 7.63 14.48
N TYR A 150 -9.22 6.80 15.32
CA TYR A 150 -9.96 5.94 16.26
C TYR A 150 -9.27 5.92 17.62
N SER A 151 -10.08 5.87 18.69
CA SER A 151 -9.60 6.00 20.06
C SER A 151 -10.23 4.98 20.99
N THR A 152 -9.52 4.66 22.07
CA THR A 152 -9.95 3.70 23.08
C THR A 152 -11.04 4.28 23.98
N ASN A 153 -10.69 5.05 24.97
CA ASN A 153 -11.59 5.49 26.06
C ASN A 153 -12.29 6.82 25.77
N LYS A 154 -11.56 7.80 25.21
CA LYS A 154 -12.08 9.16 25.00
C LYS A 154 -12.43 9.37 23.53
N PRO A 155 -13.70 9.67 23.19
CA PRO A 155 -14.07 10.02 21.84
C PRO A 155 -13.41 11.34 21.40
N ILE A 156 -13.08 11.45 20.12
CA ILE A 156 -12.54 12.66 19.50
C ILE A 156 -13.69 13.34 18.77
N ASN A 157 -14.36 14.31 19.41
CA ASN A 157 -15.47 15.07 18.84
C ASN A 157 -14.99 16.35 18.15
N SER A 158 -13.84 16.87 18.57
CA SER A 158 -13.24 18.11 18.08
C SER A 158 -11.72 18.02 18.12
N LEU A 159 -11.03 18.98 17.46
CA LEU A 159 -9.58 19.09 17.50
C LEU A 159 -9.04 19.19 18.93
N ALA A 160 -9.75 19.89 19.82
CA ALA A 160 -9.36 20.05 21.21
C ALA A 160 -9.24 18.72 21.99
N ASP A 161 -9.96 17.69 21.56
CA ASP A 161 -9.93 16.37 22.20
C ASP A 161 -8.63 15.61 21.94
N LEU A 162 -7.89 15.94 20.85
CA LEU A 162 -6.59 15.35 20.54
C LEU A 162 -5.47 15.87 21.46
N LYS A 163 -5.68 17.00 22.14
CA LYS A 163 -4.62 17.63 22.95
C LYS A 163 -4.09 16.68 24.01
N GLY A 164 -2.80 16.37 23.88
CA GLY A 164 -2.08 15.50 24.79
C GLY A 164 -2.36 14.01 24.67
N MET A 165 -3.25 13.57 23.75
CA MET A 165 -3.47 12.14 23.47
C MET A 165 -2.21 11.54 22.86
N LYS A 166 -1.86 10.34 23.32
CA LYS A 166 -0.80 9.53 22.67
C LYS A 166 -1.41 8.87 21.44
N VAL A 167 -1.04 9.34 20.27
CA VAL A 167 -1.57 8.84 19.00
C VAL A 167 -0.49 8.06 18.24
N ARG A 168 -0.77 6.80 17.97
CA ARG A 168 0.11 6.02 17.09
C ARG A 168 0.06 6.58 15.67
N VAL A 169 1.22 6.68 15.06
CA VAL A 169 1.39 7.07 13.65
C VAL A 169 2.31 6.11 12.90
N GLN A 170 2.27 6.20 11.58
CA GLN A 170 3.26 5.58 10.72
C GLN A 170 4.64 6.21 10.97
N GLN A 171 5.71 5.48 10.69
CA GLN A 171 7.09 5.91 10.94
C GLN A 171 7.56 6.90 9.85
N SER A 172 7.03 8.12 9.89
CA SER A 172 7.30 9.23 8.97
C SER A 172 7.34 10.55 9.75
N ASP A 173 8.31 11.41 9.44
CA ASP A 173 8.45 12.72 10.06
C ASP A 173 7.25 13.64 9.74
N LEU A 174 6.65 13.47 8.55
CA LEU A 174 5.43 14.16 8.17
C LEU A 174 4.27 13.81 9.11
N TRP A 175 4.09 12.52 9.41
CA TRP A 175 3.01 12.04 10.29
C TRP A 175 3.22 12.44 11.74
N ILE A 176 4.49 12.47 12.20
CA ILE A 176 4.84 13.03 13.50
C ILE A 176 4.43 14.50 13.57
N ALA A 177 4.84 15.31 12.60
CA ALA A 177 4.53 16.74 12.58
C ALA A 177 3.02 17.01 12.43
N MET A 178 2.30 16.19 11.69
CA MET A 178 0.83 16.28 11.57
C MET A 178 0.15 16.09 12.93
N MET A 179 0.53 15.09 13.70
CA MET A 179 -0.03 14.87 15.04
C MET A 179 0.35 15.97 16.02
N GLU A 180 1.60 16.47 15.97
CA GLU A 180 2.02 17.62 16.76
C GLU A 180 1.17 18.87 16.44
N ALA A 181 0.88 19.11 15.16
CA ALA A 181 0.03 20.22 14.73
C ALA A 181 -1.44 20.06 15.20
N PHE A 182 -1.92 18.83 15.33
CA PHE A 182 -3.21 18.56 15.99
C PHE A 182 -3.15 18.70 17.52
N GLY A 183 -1.97 18.92 18.13
CA GLY A 183 -1.79 19.02 19.58
C GLY A 183 -1.68 17.67 20.30
N ALA A 184 -1.58 16.59 19.55
CA ALA A 184 -1.40 15.24 20.07
C ALA A 184 0.10 14.93 20.32
N ASN A 185 0.35 13.83 21.03
CA ASN A 185 1.69 13.26 21.25
C ASN A 185 1.88 12.07 20.29
N PRO A 186 2.61 12.21 19.19
CA PRO A 186 2.81 11.14 18.22
C PRO A 186 3.69 10.03 18.79
N THR A 187 3.30 8.78 18.51
CA THR A 187 4.06 7.58 18.86
C THR A 187 4.25 6.74 17.59
N PRO A 188 5.36 6.96 16.85
CA PRO A 188 5.62 6.19 15.63
C PRO A 188 5.95 4.74 15.97
N MET A 189 5.23 3.79 15.35
CA MET A 189 5.46 2.36 15.52
C MET A 189 4.96 1.54 14.33
N PRO A 190 5.49 0.31 14.11
CA PRO A 190 5.01 -0.62 13.10
C PRO A 190 3.52 -0.95 13.25
N PHE A 191 2.85 -1.26 12.13
CA PHE A 191 1.40 -1.53 12.13
C PHE A 191 1.02 -2.74 12.98
N GLY A 192 1.84 -3.81 12.99
CA GLY A 192 1.58 -5.02 13.78
C GLY A 192 1.58 -4.84 15.29
N GLU A 193 2.11 -3.72 15.80
CA GLU A 193 2.16 -3.42 17.24
C GLU A 193 0.94 -2.62 17.74
N VAL A 194 0.11 -2.11 16.82
CA VAL A 194 -0.94 -1.12 17.17
C VAL A 194 -2.03 -1.73 18.03
N TYR A 195 -2.50 -2.95 17.72
CA TYR A 195 -3.56 -3.59 18.50
C TYR A 195 -3.18 -3.69 19.98
N SER A 196 -2.02 -4.29 20.29
CA SER A 196 -1.56 -4.46 21.66
C SER A 196 -1.26 -3.13 22.36
N SER A 197 -0.77 -2.13 21.61
CA SER A 197 -0.49 -0.80 22.15
C SER A 197 -1.77 -0.03 22.53
N LEU A 198 -2.84 -0.21 21.76
CA LEU A 198 -4.18 0.32 22.10
C LEU A 198 -4.78 -0.43 23.30
N GLU A 199 -4.70 -1.78 23.28
CA GLU A 199 -5.26 -2.63 24.36
C GLU A 199 -4.61 -2.34 25.71
N THR A 200 -3.29 -2.16 25.74
CA THR A 200 -2.52 -1.94 26.97
C THR A 200 -2.40 -0.46 27.37
N GLY A 201 -2.92 0.47 26.56
CA GLY A 201 -2.87 1.91 26.84
C GLY A 201 -1.48 2.54 26.64
N VAL A 202 -0.57 1.88 25.89
CA VAL A 202 0.68 2.52 25.42
C VAL A 202 0.35 3.71 24.53
N VAL A 203 -0.69 3.60 23.70
CA VAL A 203 -1.31 4.69 22.96
C VAL A 203 -2.80 4.78 23.26
N ASP A 204 -3.37 5.98 23.17
CA ASP A 204 -4.77 6.27 23.42
C ASP A 204 -5.61 6.18 22.13
N ALA A 205 -4.96 6.40 20.99
CA ALA A 205 -5.58 6.48 19.67
C ALA A 205 -4.60 6.06 18.57
N ALA A 206 -5.15 5.82 17.40
CA ALA A 206 -4.44 5.69 16.14
C ALA A 206 -5.31 6.23 15.00
N GLU A 207 -4.83 6.14 13.77
CA GLU A 207 -5.56 6.57 12.59
C GLU A 207 -5.37 5.57 11.45
N ASN A 208 -6.41 5.33 10.67
CA ASN A 208 -6.39 4.49 9.47
C ASN A 208 -7.74 4.56 8.73
N ASN A 209 -7.82 3.81 7.63
CA ASN A 209 -9.02 3.59 6.83
C ASN A 209 -9.93 2.47 7.40
N TRP A 210 -11.15 2.35 6.90
CA TRP A 210 -12.11 1.34 7.32
C TRP A 210 -11.63 -0.11 7.16
N PRO A 211 -11.07 -0.54 5.99
CA PRO A 211 -10.57 -1.90 5.81
C PRO A 211 -9.45 -2.27 6.80
N SER A 212 -8.52 -1.36 7.06
CA SER A 212 -7.42 -1.61 8.01
C SER A 212 -7.91 -1.67 9.45
N TYR A 213 -8.79 -0.75 9.86
CA TYR A 213 -9.39 -0.74 11.20
C TYR A 213 -10.19 -2.03 11.48
N GLU A 214 -10.88 -2.55 10.45
CA GLU A 214 -11.64 -3.80 10.53
C GLU A 214 -10.73 -5.02 10.52
N SER A 215 -9.82 -5.16 9.54
CA SER A 215 -9.03 -6.37 9.34
C SER A 215 -7.98 -6.58 10.44
N SER A 216 -7.45 -5.50 11.03
CA SER A 216 -6.55 -5.57 12.18
C SER A 216 -7.27 -5.73 13.53
N ARG A 217 -8.61 -5.75 13.52
CA ARG A 217 -9.47 -5.85 14.72
C ARG A 217 -9.29 -4.68 15.69
N HIS A 218 -8.71 -3.55 15.28
CA HIS A 218 -8.52 -2.40 16.15
C HIS A 218 -9.84 -1.91 16.76
N PHE A 219 -10.98 -2.11 16.04
CA PHE A 219 -12.33 -1.77 16.51
C PHE A 219 -12.76 -2.52 17.80
N GLU A 220 -12.09 -3.58 18.17
CA GLU A 220 -12.40 -4.31 19.41
C GLU A 220 -11.87 -3.58 20.65
N VAL A 221 -10.75 -2.87 20.50
CA VAL A 221 -10.04 -2.18 21.58
C VAL A 221 -10.16 -0.66 21.52
N ALA A 222 -10.42 -0.09 20.35
CA ALA A 222 -10.62 1.36 20.13
C ALA A 222 -11.99 1.59 19.47
N LYS A 223 -13.01 1.82 20.29
CA LYS A 223 -14.43 1.80 19.89
C LYS A 223 -15.00 3.15 19.47
N ASN A 224 -14.20 4.18 19.35
CA ASN A 224 -14.62 5.48 18.83
C ASN A 224 -13.89 5.73 17.50
N TYR A 225 -14.63 5.90 16.42
CA TYR A 225 -14.09 6.19 15.08
C TYR A 225 -14.56 7.57 14.63
N THR A 226 -13.63 8.49 14.41
CA THR A 226 -13.91 9.90 14.08
C THR A 226 -13.54 10.20 12.64
N LEU A 227 -14.53 10.51 11.81
CA LEU A 227 -14.44 10.72 10.37
C LEU A 227 -13.74 12.06 10.02
N THR A 228 -12.46 12.15 10.31
CA THR A 228 -11.65 13.34 9.97
C THR A 228 -11.23 13.37 8.51
N ASP A 229 -11.04 12.20 7.88
CA ASP A 229 -10.58 12.03 6.50
C ASP A 229 -9.39 12.94 6.17
N HIS A 230 -8.46 13.01 7.12
CA HIS A 230 -7.37 13.99 7.10
C HIS A 230 -6.28 13.67 6.08
N SER A 231 -6.28 12.46 5.51
CA SER A 231 -5.34 12.05 4.48
C SER A 231 -5.94 10.98 3.55
N LEU A 232 -5.56 11.04 2.27
CA LEU A 232 -5.86 10.06 1.21
C LEU A 232 -4.54 9.47 0.66
N THR A 233 -3.68 9.02 1.55
CA THR A 233 -2.31 8.56 1.22
C THR A 233 -2.33 7.27 0.39
N PRO A 234 -1.78 7.22 -0.84
CA PRO A 234 -1.76 6.01 -1.65
C PRO A 234 -0.75 4.98 -1.13
N GLU A 235 -0.95 3.74 -1.54
CA GLU A 235 0.00 2.66 -1.41
C GLU A 235 0.93 2.62 -2.62
N ILE A 236 2.16 2.16 -2.44
CA ILE A 236 3.15 2.06 -3.50
C ILE A 236 3.59 0.60 -3.65
N LEU A 237 3.50 0.08 -4.87
CA LEU A 237 4.09 -1.17 -5.27
C LEU A 237 5.46 -0.89 -5.89
N ALA A 238 6.51 -1.47 -5.32
CA ALA A 238 7.87 -1.28 -5.79
C ALA A 238 8.61 -2.62 -5.93
N ILE A 239 9.61 -2.64 -6.82
CA ILE A 239 10.54 -3.75 -7.03
C ILE A 239 11.96 -3.28 -6.76
N SER A 240 12.80 -4.20 -6.23
CA SER A 240 14.24 -3.99 -6.08
C SER A 240 14.89 -3.62 -7.40
N LYS A 241 15.68 -2.54 -7.44
CA LYS A 241 16.48 -2.23 -8.61
C LYS A 241 17.50 -3.34 -8.93
N ILE A 242 18.02 -4.02 -7.89
CA ILE A 242 18.93 -5.15 -8.06
C ILE A 242 18.25 -6.34 -8.76
N THR A 243 17.00 -6.60 -8.43
CA THR A 243 16.19 -7.62 -9.13
C THR A 243 15.80 -7.15 -10.52
N TRP A 244 15.36 -5.91 -10.65
CA TRP A 244 14.95 -5.29 -11.91
C TRP A 244 16.03 -5.34 -12.98
N ASP A 245 17.26 -4.98 -12.63
CA ASP A 245 18.40 -4.93 -13.56
C ASP A 245 18.85 -6.33 -14.06
N LYS A 246 18.38 -7.41 -13.42
CA LYS A 246 18.61 -8.80 -13.89
C LYS A 246 17.55 -9.31 -14.85
N LEU A 247 16.43 -8.61 -14.95
CA LEU A 247 15.32 -8.97 -15.85
C LEU A 247 15.63 -8.50 -17.27
N THR A 248 15.13 -9.26 -18.24
CA THR A 248 15.21 -8.82 -19.64
C THR A 248 14.32 -7.59 -19.87
N PRO A 249 14.58 -6.76 -20.91
CA PRO A 249 13.69 -5.64 -21.24
C PRO A 249 12.23 -6.07 -21.50
N GLU A 250 12.03 -7.25 -22.04
CA GLU A 250 10.70 -7.84 -22.24
C GLU A 250 10.02 -8.14 -20.91
N ASP A 251 10.73 -8.76 -19.96
CA ASP A 251 10.22 -9.06 -18.63
C ASP A 251 9.88 -7.78 -17.83
N GLN A 252 10.73 -6.76 -17.95
CA GLN A 252 10.49 -5.45 -17.36
C GLN A 252 9.21 -4.81 -17.92
N THR A 253 8.97 -4.94 -19.22
CA THR A 253 7.75 -4.44 -19.88
C THR A 253 6.52 -5.20 -19.37
N ILE A 254 6.58 -6.53 -19.34
CA ILE A 254 5.48 -7.37 -18.81
C ILE A 254 5.13 -6.99 -17.37
N LEU A 255 6.14 -6.80 -16.51
CA LEU A 255 5.92 -6.42 -15.10
C LEU A 255 5.27 -5.04 -14.98
N ARG A 256 5.71 -4.03 -15.75
CA ARG A 256 5.10 -2.70 -15.75
C ARG A 256 3.65 -2.73 -16.21
N GLU A 257 3.37 -3.43 -17.30
CA GLU A 257 2.02 -3.56 -17.84
C GLU A 257 1.10 -4.30 -16.86
N ALA A 258 1.57 -5.42 -16.27
CA ALA A 258 0.81 -6.18 -15.28
C ALA A 258 0.55 -5.37 -14.00
N ALA A 259 1.53 -4.58 -13.55
CA ALA A 259 1.36 -3.67 -12.41
C ALA A 259 0.29 -2.60 -12.72
N LYS A 260 0.36 -1.97 -13.89
CA LYS A 260 -0.63 -0.97 -14.30
C LYS A 260 -2.05 -1.57 -14.41
N GLU A 261 -2.17 -2.77 -14.97
CA GLU A 261 -3.46 -3.46 -15.11
C GLU A 261 -4.04 -3.87 -13.74
N SER A 262 -3.18 -4.25 -12.80
CA SER A 262 -3.59 -4.59 -11.44
C SER A 262 -4.20 -3.42 -10.65
N VAL A 263 -3.93 -2.16 -11.03
CA VAL A 263 -4.55 -0.98 -10.41
C VAL A 263 -6.07 -1.00 -10.57
N GLY A 264 -6.56 -1.32 -11.76
CA GLY A 264 -8.01 -1.42 -12.00
C GLY A 264 -8.67 -2.49 -11.13
N LYS A 265 -8.04 -3.67 -11.03
CA LYS A 265 -8.51 -4.75 -10.14
C LYS A 265 -8.47 -4.36 -8.67
N MET A 266 -7.42 -3.69 -8.26
CA MET A 266 -7.25 -3.20 -6.90
C MET A 266 -8.37 -2.23 -6.51
N ARG A 267 -8.69 -1.26 -7.35
CA ARG A 267 -9.76 -0.27 -7.09
C ARG A 267 -11.14 -0.92 -6.99
N GLU A 268 -11.44 -1.90 -7.85
CA GLU A 268 -12.66 -2.70 -7.74
C GLU A 268 -12.76 -3.39 -6.38
N LEU A 269 -11.70 -4.09 -5.98
CA LEU A 269 -11.63 -4.79 -4.69
C LEU A 269 -11.69 -3.81 -3.51
N TRP A 270 -11.05 -2.64 -3.64
CA TRP A 270 -11.03 -1.63 -2.60
C TRP A 270 -12.41 -1.08 -2.29
N GLN A 271 -13.14 -0.64 -3.32
CA GLN A 271 -14.50 -0.09 -3.17
C GLN A 271 -15.45 -1.10 -2.48
N ALA A 272 -15.39 -2.36 -2.91
CA ALA A 272 -16.19 -3.41 -2.31
C ALA A 272 -15.81 -3.64 -0.83
N ARG A 273 -14.52 -3.69 -0.53
CA ARG A 273 -14.00 -3.94 0.80
C ARG A 273 -14.26 -2.78 1.76
N GLU A 274 -14.03 -1.54 1.31
CA GLU A 274 -14.25 -0.34 2.12
C GLU A 274 -15.71 -0.25 2.58
N LYS A 275 -16.66 -0.43 1.64
CA LYS A 275 -18.09 -0.47 1.95
C LYS A 275 -18.44 -1.58 2.94
N ALA A 276 -17.96 -2.80 2.71
CA ALA A 276 -18.25 -3.93 3.60
C ALA A 276 -17.67 -3.74 5.00
N SER A 277 -16.46 -3.17 5.10
CA SER A 277 -15.81 -2.87 6.38
C SER A 277 -16.57 -1.78 7.14
N GLU A 278 -16.98 -0.70 6.48
CA GLU A 278 -17.78 0.36 7.10
C GLU A 278 -19.12 -0.19 7.63
N GLU A 279 -19.85 -0.95 6.81
CA GLU A 279 -21.12 -1.57 7.22
C GLU A 279 -20.94 -2.48 8.45
N LYS A 280 -19.91 -3.32 8.44
CA LYS A 280 -19.59 -4.23 9.56
C LYS A 280 -19.23 -3.46 10.83
N ILE A 281 -18.40 -2.43 10.71
CA ILE A 281 -17.98 -1.61 11.86
C ILE A 281 -19.15 -0.87 12.46
N ARG A 282 -20.02 -0.24 11.64
CA ARG A 282 -21.23 0.43 12.11
C ARG A 282 -22.19 -0.54 12.83
N ALA A 283 -22.28 -1.77 12.35
CA ALA A 283 -23.09 -2.82 12.97
C ALA A 283 -22.47 -3.39 14.27
N SER A 284 -21.17 -3.21 14.50
CA SER A 284 -20.46 -3.76 15.66
C SER A 284 -20.62 -2.95 16.97
N GLY A 285 -21.34 -1.82 16.93
CA GLY A 285 -21.50 -0.94 18.08
C GLY A 285 -20.35 0.04 18.30
N VAL A 286 -19.48 0.23 17.33
CA VAL A 286 -18.47 1.32 17.31
C VAL A 286 -19.20 2.66 17.26
N ASN A 287 -18.76 3.61 18.08
CA ASN A 287 -19.25 4.98 18.08
C ASN A 287 -18.60 5.73 16.91
N VAL A 288 -19.36 5.95 15.84
CA VAL A 288 -18.88 6.69 14.65
C VAL A 288 -19.24 8.16 14.79
N ILE A 289 -18.24 9.03 14.77
CA ILE A 289 -18.33 10.47 15.04
C ILE A 289 -18.04 11.23 13.76
N THR A 290 -18.87 12.22 13.45
CA THR A 290 -18.64 13.17 12.35
C THR A 290 -18.26 14.52 12.95
N PRO A 291 -16.96 14.90 12.95
CA PRO A 291 -16.49 16.15 13.51
C PRO A 291 -16.63 17.30 12.52
N ASN A 292 -16.38 18.53 12.98
CA ASN A 292 -16.12 19.65 12.08
C ASN A 292 -14.71 19.49 11.45
N LYS A 293 -14.62 19.05 10.20
CA LYS A 293 -13.34 18.82 9.52
C LYS A 293 -12.53 20.11 9.26
N GLU A 294 -13.19 21.26 9.17
CA GLU A 294 -12.54 22.55 8.92
C GLU A 294 -11.56 22.93 10.04
N GLU A 295 -11.88 22.63 11.29
CA GLU A 295 -10.96 22.91 12.41
C GLU A 295 -9.67 22.06 12.34
N PHE A 296 -9.78 20.80 11.88
CA PHE A 296 -8.62 19.93 11.66
C PHE A 296 -7.79 20.43 10.46
N ALA A 297 -8.43 20.80 9.37
CA ALA A 297 -7.74 21.33 8.20
C ALA A 297 -7.02 22.65 8.51
N ALA A 298 -7.65 23.55 9.26
CA ALA A 298 -7.06 24.84 9.66
C ALA A 298 -5.80 24.67 10.52
N ALA A 299 -5.67 23.59 11.28
CA ALA A 299 -4.51 23.31 12.10
C ALA A 299 -3.26 22.87 11.29
N MET A 300 -3.39 22.59 9.99
CA MET A 300 -2.32 21.95 9.20
C MET A 300 -1.32 22.92 8.58
N GLN A 301 -1.51 24.24 8.68
CA GLN A 301 -0.56 25.20 8.10
C GLN A 301 0.89 24.96 8.55
N PRO A 302 1.20 24.67 9.83
CA PRO A 302 2.58 24.38 10.25
C PRO A 302 3.22 23.17 9.57
N VAL A 303 2.40 22.17 9.16
CA VAL A 303 2.88 21.00 8.41
C VAL A 303 3.31 21.42 7.00
N TYR A 304 2.49 22.21 6.32
CA TYR A 304 2.83 22.74 4.99
C TYR A 304 4.09 23.64 5.08
N ASP A 305 4.19 24.51 6.07
CA ASP A 305 5.34 25.40 6.27
C ASP A 305 6.64 24.61 6.49
N LYS A 306 6.56 23.44 7.13
CA LYS A 306 7.72 22.59 7.42
C LYS A 306 8.15 21.73 6.22
N PHE A 307 7.21 21.21 5.45
CA PHE A 307 7.50 20.20 4.41
C PHE A 307 7.43 20.73 2.97
N VAL A 308 6.80 21.89 2.75
CA VAL A 308 6.68 22.51 1.42
C VAL A 308 7.62 23.71 1.34
N THR A 309 8.93 23.49 1.55
CA THR A 309 9.91 24.57 1.66
C THR A 309 10.72 24.78 0.39
N ASP A 310 11.15 23.69 -0.25
CA ASP A 310 11.94 23.77 -1.48
C ASP A 310 11.06 24.07 -2.71
N PRO A 311 11.65 24.66 -3.77
CA PRO A 311 10.90 25.05 -4.97
C PRO A 311 10.21 23.86 -5.69
N LYS A 312 10.87 22.69 -5.73
CA LYS A 312 10.33 21.49 -6.39
C LYS A 312 9.08 20.99 -5.67
N MET A 313 9.13 20.92 -4.33
CA MET A 313 7.97 20.49 -3.53
C MET A 313 6.81 21.50 -3.65
N LYS A 314 7.10 22.81 -3.66
CA LYS A 314 6.08 23.85 -3.88
C LYS A 314 5.39 23.70 -5.22
N GLU A 315 6.18 23.54 -6.29
CA GLU A 315 5.65 23.31 -7.64
C GLU A 315 4.79 22.04 -7.70
N LEU A 316 5.27 20.95 -7.08
CA LEU A 316 4.56 19.67 -7.05
C LEU A 316 3.19 19.81 -6.36
N VAL A 317 3.12 20.50 -5.22
CA VAL A 317 1.87 20.78 -4.50
C VAL A 317 0.92 21.64 -5.34
N GLU A 318 1.42 22.65 -6.03
CA GLU A 318 0.61 23.51 -6.92
C GLU A 318 0.06 22.70 -8.10
N ARG A 319 0.88 21.85 -8.71
CA ARG A 319 0.44 20.97 -9.80
C ARG A 319 -0.63 19.99 -9.32
N VAL A 320 -0.47 19.38 -8.14
CA VAL A 320 -1.52 18.52 -7.56
C VAL A 320 -2.82 19.29 -7.40
N ARG A 321 -2.80 20.48 -6.82
CA ARG A 321 -4.01 21.32 -6.65
C ARG A 321 -4.68 21.72 -7.96
N ALA A 322 -3.91 21.87 -9.03
CA ALA A 322 -4.38 22.27 -10.36
C ALA A 322 -5.07 21.13 -11.15
N VAL A 323 -4.86 19.86 -10.79
CA VAL A 323 -5.55 18.73 -11.43
C VAL A 323 -7.06 18.84 -11.21
N GLN A 324 -7.86 18.76 -12.29
CA GLN A 324 -9.32 18.90 -12.29
C GLN A 324 -10.04 17.56 -12.26
#